data_0de94aa8b2a7035ee39031a5f5c06109
#
_entry.id   0de94aa8b2a7035ee39031a5f5c06109
#
_cell.length_a   1.000
_cell.length_b   1.000
_cell.length_c   1.000
_cell.angle_alpha   90.00
_cell.angle_beta   90.00
_cell.angle_gamma   90.00
#
_symmetry.space_group_name_H-M   'P 1'
#
loop_
_entity.id
_entity.type
_entity.pdbx_description
1 polymer ?
#
loop_
_entity_poly.entity_id
_entity_poly.type
_entity_poly.pdbx_seq_one_letter_code
_entity_poly.pdbx_strand_id
1 'polypeptide(L)'
;LDSDNICKYLAEQYPAEFVRWLLPDSATDIQVLKTELSVEPIRADSLTLLQTGNSILHIEFQTLPASNPPLPLRMLDYWLRLHRKYRCDIEQVVIFLKSTTSVGAFTEEFTTRNTRHRYRVIRLWEQDPAPLLANPALLPLATLARTDSPNSLLEQVAAVIDTIEEPQQRGNLAACVEVLAGLRFEESLIRQLLREEIMQESVTYQAIIRKGVQQGKQEGKEEEARSLVMRMLTRQFGNLDEQLQQRIAALSVTQLEELALALLDFHSPADLVVWLDEN
;
A
#
# COMPACT_ATOMS: atom_id res chain seq x y z
N LEU A 1 -4.67 -0.72 7.26
CA LEU A 1 -3.29 -0.32 6.91
C LEU A 1 -2.90 -1.00 5.64
N ASP A 2 -2.40 -0.22 4.72
CA ASP A 2 -1.97 -0.72 3.42
C ASP A 2 -0.58 -1.36 3.58
N SER A 3 -0.46 -2.64 3.24
CA SER A 3 0.79 -3.41 3.30
C SER A 3 1.89 -2.75 2.48
N ASP A 4 1.51 -2.06 1.39
CA ASP A 4 2.42 -1.33 0.51
C ASP A 4 3.08 -0.16 1.26
N ASN A 5 2.33 0.53 2.13
CA ASN A 5 2.87 1.61 2.99
C ASN A 5 3.88 1.09 4.03
N ILE A 6 3.66 -0.10 4.57
CA ILE A 6 4.63 -0.73 5.48
C ILE A 6 5.91 -1.09 4.73
N CYS A 7 5.81 -1.68 3.54
CA CYS A 7 6.96 -2.01 2.71
C CYS A 7 7.73 -0.75 2.30
N LYS A 8 7.04 0.33 1.94
CA LYS A 8 7.65 1.62 1.67
C LYS A 8 8.39 2.15 2.90
N TYR A 9 7.75 2.15 4.07
CA TYR A 9 8.39 2.55 5.33
C TYR A 9 9.68 1.74 5.57
N LEU A 10 9.66 0.43 5.43
CA LEU A 10 10.83 -0.42 5.61
C LEU A 10 11.96 -0.03 4.63
N ALA A 11 11.66 0.17 3.36
CA ALA A 11 12.67 0.54 2.37
C ALA A 11 13.25 1.95 2.60
N GLU A 12 12.45 2.88 3.12
CA GLU A 12 12.90 4.23 3.48
C GLU A 12 13.73 4.26 4.78
N GLN A 13 13.40 3.42 5.77
CA GLN A 13 14.14 3.31 7.03
C GLN A 13 15.45 2.52 6.89
N TYR A 14 15.46 1.52 6.02
CA TYR A 14 16.59 0.61 5.82
C TYR A 14 17.07 0.57 4.35
N PRO A 15 17.36 1.71 3.72
CA PRO A 15 17.64 1.79 2.29
C PRO A 15 18.85 0.96 1.87
N ALA A 16 19.88 0.90 2.71
CA ALA A 16 21.07 0.12 2.43
C ALA A 16 20.81 -1.37 2.34
N GLU A 17 19.92 -1.88 3.18
CA GLU A 17 19.56 -3.30 3.20
C GLU A 17 18.77 -3.71 1.96
N PHE A 18 17.85 -2.85 1.53
CA PHE A 18 17.10 -3.06 0.29
C PHE A 18 18.00 -2.97 -0.94
N VAL A 19 18.93 -2.01 -0.99
CA VAL A 19 19.89 -1.91 -2.09
C VAL A 19 20.78 -3.15 -2.15
N ARG A 20 21.34 -3.61 -1.03
CA ARG A 20 22.17 -4.84 -1.01
C ARG A 20 21.40 -6.08 -1.45
N TRP A 21 20.14 -6.18 -1.03
CA TRP A 21 19.30 -7.32 -1.41
C TRP A 21 18.94 -7.30 -2.91
N LEU A 22 18.61 -6.13 -3.45
CA LEU A 22 18.11 -5.99 -4.82
C LEU A 22 19.20 -5.73 -5.85
N LEU A 23 20.30 -5.08 -5.45
CA LEU A 23 21.43 -4.70 -6.29
C LEU A 23 22.76 -5.01 -5.56
N PRO A 24 23.19 -6.28 -5.46
CA PRO A 24 24.33 -6.68 -4.61
C PRO A 24 25.65 -5.98 -4.95
N ASP A 25 25.84 -5.58 -6.21
CA ASP A 25 27.09 -4.97 -6.72
C ASP A 25 27.08 -3.43 -6.66
N SER A 26 26.11 -2.81 -5.97
CA SER A 26 25.94 -1.35 -5.98
C SER A 26 26.77 -0.64 -4.94
N ALA A 27 26.99 0.68 -5.17
CA ALA A 27 27.76 1.58 -4.31
C ALA A 27 27.13 1.77 -2.92
N THR A 28 27.95 2.22 -1.97
CA THR A 28 27.59 2.33 -0.55
C THR A 28 26.93 3.64 -0.14
N ASP A 29 26.99 4.68 -0.99
CA ASP A 29 26.33 5.96 -0.70
C ASP A 29 24.91 5.94 -1.24
N ILE A 30 23.92 5.81 -0.33
CA ILE A 30 22.52 5.61 -0.66
C ILE A 30 21.70 6.75 -0.07
N GLN A 31 20.88 7.39 -0.92
CA GLN A 31 19.96 8.45 -0.53
C GLN A 31 18.52 8.09 -0.90
N VAL A 32 17.60 8.34 0.03
CA VAL A 32 16.16 8.25 -0.25
C VAL A 32 15.72 9.53 -0.95
N LEU A 33 15.18 9.40 -2.16
CA LEU A 33 14.71 10.54 -2.94
C LEU A 33 13.23 10.83 -2.65
N LYS A 34 12.88 12.13 -2.65
CA LYS A 34 11.48 12.55 -2.56
C LYS A 34 10.72 12.13 -3.81
N THR A 35 9.55 11.52 -3.62
CA THR A 35 8.73 10.92 -4.67
C THR A 35 7.85 11.91 -5.44
N GLU A 36 8.02 13.23 -5.28
CA GLU A 36 7.24 14.24 -6.01
C GLU A 36 7.61 14.25 -7.50
N LEU A 37 6.84 13.51 -8.29
CA LEU A 37 6.85 13.56 -9.74
C LEU A 37 5.72 14.50 -10.19
N SER A 38 6.05 15.80 -10.39
CA SER A 38 5.08 16.79 -10.86
C SER A 38 4.63 16.47 -12.30
N VAL A 39 3.35 16.48 -12.54
CA VAL A 39 2.53 16.77 -13.75
C VAL A 39 1.20 16.02 -13.82
N GLU A 40 0.84 15.12 -12.94
CA GLU A 40 -0.53 14.62 -12.66
C GLU A 40 -0.48 13.92 -11.30
N PRO A 41 -1.57 13.94 -10.52
CA PRO A 41 -1.56 13.26 -9.23
C PRO A 41 -1.51 11.74 -9.48
N ILE A 42 -0.31 11.24 -9.72
CA ILE A 42 -0.06 9.82 -9.54
C ILE A 42 -0.13 9.64 -8.03
N ARG A 43 -0.98 8.74 -7.57
CA ARG A 43 -0.92 8.27 -6.19
C ARG A 43 0.44 7.61 -6.00
N ALA A 44 1.42 8.43 -5.60
CA ALA A 44 2.80 8.01 -5.32
C ALA A 44 2.93 7.25 -3.98
N ASP A 45 1.82 6.68 -3.51
CA ASP A 45 1.73 6.16 -2.15
C ASP A 45 2.55 4.87 -1.96
N SER A 46 2.89 4.17 -3.05
CA SER A 46 3.63 2.90 -3.03
C SER A 46 5.02 2.96 -3.69
N LEU A 47 5.46 4.13 -4.11
CA LEU A 47 6.72 4.31 -4.85
C LEU A 47 7.87 4.64 -3.92
N THR A 48 8.96 3.85 -3.97
CA THR A 48 10.19 4.11 -3.23
C THR A 48 11.34 4.33 -4.20
N LEU A 49 12.10 5.42 -4.02
CA LEU A 49 13.25 5.78 -4.85
C LEU A 49 14.50 5.85 -3.97
N LEU A 50 15.47 5.00 -4.28
CA LEU A 50 16.77 4.97 -3.61
C LEU A 50 17.87 5.31 -4.63
N GLN A 51 18.58 6.41 -4.40
CA GLN A 51 19.73 6.76 -5.24
C GLN A 51 20.98 6.03 -4.74
N THR A 52 21.68 5.38 -5.65
CA THR A 52 22.95 4.70 -5.39
C THR A 52 23.97 5.06 -6.46
N GLY A 53 24.99 5.85 -6.10
CA GLY A 53 25.94 6.37 -7.07
C GLY A 53 25.26 7.16 -8.19
N ASN A 54 25.43 6.72 -9.44
CA ASN A 54 24.86 7.36 -10.63
C ASN A 54 23.57 6.64 -11.13
N SER A 55 22.93 5.84 -10.31
CA SER A 55 21.69 5.14 -10.66
C SER A 55 20.60 5.33 -9.60
N ILE A 56 19.36 5.11 -10.00
CA ILE A 56 18.21 5.12 -9.10
C ILE A 56 17.60 3.72 -9.09
N LEU A 57 17.43 3.15 -7.90
CA LEU A 57 16.59 1.98 -7.68
C LEU A 57 15.16 2.44 -7.38
N HIS A 58 14.25 2.14 -8.30
CA HIS A 58 12.82 2.33 -8.14
C HIS A 58 12.19 1.02 -7.68
N ILE A 59 11.60 1.02 -6.49
CA ILE A 59 10.91 -0.13 -5.92
C ILE A 59 9.40 0.16 -5.90
N GLU A 60 8.62 -0.75 -6.45
CA GLU A 60 7.16 -0.73 -6.45
C GLU A 60 6.65 -1.97 -5.69
N PHE A 61 5.92 -1.77 -4.60
CA PHE A 61 5.27 -2.87 -3.88
C PHE A 61 3.84 -3.07 -4.38
N GLN A 62 3.43 -4.32 -4.53
CA GLN A 62 2.10 -4.68 -5.02
C GLN A 62 1.53 -5.84 -4.21
N THR A 63 0.37 -5.65 -3.60
CA THR A 63 -0.36 -6.74 -2.96
C THR A 63 -1.04 -7.61 -4.02
N LEU A 64 -1.66 -7.00 -5.03
CA LEU A 64 -2.33 -7.68 -6.14
C LEU A 64 -1.90 -7.09 -7.48
N PRO A 65 -1.89 -7.90 -8.57
CA PRO A 65 -1.42 -7.44 -9.88
C PRO A 65 -2.41 -6.53 -10.63
N ALA A 66 -3.66 -6.40 -10.15
CA ALA A 66 -4.66 -5.54 -10.78
C ALA A 66 -4.36 -4.06 -10.48
N SER A 67 -4.19 -3.27 -11.55
CA SER A 67 -3.97 -1.83 -11.43
C SER A 67 -4.53 -1.08 -12.65
N ASN A 68 -4.90 0.17 -12.44
CA ASN A 68 -5.29 1.08 -13.52
C ASN A 68 -4.46 2.38 -13.38
N PRO A 69 -3.59 2.73 -14.35
CA PRO A 69 -3.29 1.95 -15.57
C PRO A 69 -2.59 0.60 -15.28
N PRO A 70 -2.55 -0.33 -16.26
CA PRO A 70 -1.87 -1.62 -16.10
C PRO A 70 -0.41 -1.45 -15.68
N LEU A 71 0.06 -2.33 -14.77
CA LEU A 71 1.39 -2.24 -14.18
C LEU A 71 2.54 -2.08 -15.21
N PRO A 72 2.60 -2.82 -16.32
CA PRO A 72 3.68 -2.62 -17.30
C PRO A 72 3.73 -1.21 -17.90
N LEU A 73 2.57 -0.62 -18.18
CA LEU A 73 2.48 0.76 -18.69
C LEU A 73 2.91 1.77 -17.62
N ARG A 74 2.51 1.54 -16.38
CA ARG A 74 2.88 2.38 -15.23
C ARG A 74 4.39 2.37 -14.98
N MET A 75 5.04 1.21 -15.09
CA MET A 75 6.50 1.08 -14.96
C MET A 75 7.25 1.86 -16.05
N LEU A 76 6.78 1.82 -17.30
CA LEU A 76 7.34 2.62 -18.39
C LEU A 76 7.17 4.13 -18.12
N ASP A 77 5.99 4.58 -17.69
CA ASP A 77 5.72 5.98 -17.38
C ASP A 77 6.62 6.49 -16.24
N TYR A 78 6.77 5.73 -15.16
CA TYR A 78 7.69 6.05 -14.07
C TYR A 78 9.13 6.13 -14.53
N TRP A 79 9.60 5.15 -15.31
CA TRP A 79 10.94 5.17 -15.87
C TRP A 79 11.20 6.44 -16.68
N LEU A 80 10.27 6.79 -17.57
CA LEU A 80 10.39 7.98 -18.42
C LEU A 80 10.47 9.26 -17.59
N ARG A 81 9.62 9.42 -16.57
CA ARG A 81 9.61 10.59 -15.69
C ARG A 81 10.88 10.69 -14.85
N LEU A 82 11.33 9.58 -14.27
CA LEU A 82 12.55 9.51 -13.50
C LEU A 82 13.78 9.82 -14.37
N HIS A 83 13.89 9.19 -15.53
CA HIS A 83 14.99 9.43 -16.45
C HIS A 83 15.02 10.87 -16.96
N ARG A 84 13.87 11.48 -17.23
CA ARG A 84 13.79 12.93 -17.59
C ARG A 84 14.28 13.84 -16.47
N LYS A 85 13.94 13.53 -15.23
CA LYS A 85 14.26 14.34 -14.05
C LYS A 85 15.73 14.19 -13.65
N TYR A 86 16.23 12.98 -13.55
CA TYR A 86 17.54 12.69 -12.94
C TYR A 86 18.65 12.44 -13.94
N ARG A 87 18.32 12.09 -15.21
CA ARG A 87 19.30 11.85 -16.30
C ARG A 87 20.35 10.79 -15.95
N CYS A 88 19.96 9.77 -15.21
CA CYS A 88 20.79 8.64 -14.79
C CYS A 88 20.13 7.31 -15.14
N ASP A 89 20.79 6.20 -14.85
CA ASP A 89 20.24 4.86 -15.01
C ASP A 89 19.16 4.62 -13.95
N ILE A 90 18.07 3.96 -14.36
CA ILE A 90 16.93 3.64 -13.50
C ILE A 90 16.73 2.12 -13.50
N GLU A 91 17.05 1.50 -12.39
CA GLU A 91 16.72 0.11 -12.11
C GLU A 91 15.34 0.01 -11.49
N GLN A 92 14.45 -0.81 -12.06
CA GLN A 92 13.08 -0.94 -11.59
C GLN A 92 12.79 -2.35 -11.10
N VAL A 93 12.23 -2.45 -9.90
CA VAL A 93 11.84 -3.71 -9.27
C VAL A 93 10.42 -3.63 -8.75
N VAL A 94 9.57 -4.54 -9.19
CA VAL A 94 8.24 -4.75 -8.64
C VAL A 94 8.29 -5.93 -7.67
N ILE A 95 7.79 -5.75 -6.46
CA ILE A 95 7.76 -6.78 -5.42
C ILE A 95 6.31 -7.12 -5.11
N PHE A 96 5.90 -8.33 -5.50
CA PHE A 96 4.57 -8.85 -5.16
C PHE A 96 4.56 -9.49 -3.78
N LEU A 97 3.62 -9.06 -2.93
CA LEU A 97 3.50 -9.48 -1.54
C LEU A 97 2.61 -10.72 -1.37
N LYS A 98 1.54 -10.85 -2.15
CA LYS A 98 0.54 -11.91 -2.02
C LYS A 98 0.59 -12.87 -3.20
N SER A 99 0.64 -14.17 -2.90
CA SER A 99 0.64 -15.24 -3.90
C SER A 99 -0.58 -15.17 -4.81
N THR A 100 -0.35 -15.29 -6.11
CA THR A 100 -1.38 -15.28 -7.15
C THR A 100 -0.92 -16.05 -8.39
N THR A 101 -1.87 -16.53 -9.17
CA THR A 101 -1.65 -17.15 -10.48
C THR A 101 -1.93 -16.19 -11.64
N SER A 102 -2.28 -14.93 -11.33
CA SER A 102 -2.58 -13.91 -12.35
C SER A 102 -1.35 -13.63 -13.22
N VAL A 103 -1.53 -13.61 -14.54
CA VAL A 103 -0.48 -13.32 -15.53
C VAL A 103 0.24 -11.99 -15.23
N GLY A 104 -0.46 -11.00 -14.68
CA GLY A 104 0.12 -9.71 -14.32
C GLY A 104 1.28 -9.80 -13.32
N ALA A 105 1.29 -10.80 -12.42
CA ALA A 105 2.40 -11.02 -11.49
C ALA A 105 3.62 -11.73 -12.12
N PHE A 106 3.49 -12.21 -13.36
CA PHE A 106 4.54 -12.88 -14.13
C PHE A 106 4.96 -12.05 -15.36
N THR A 107 4.43 -10.86 -15.52
CA THR A 107 4.74 -9.95 -16.62
C THR A 107 5.87 -9.02 -16.19
N GLU A 108 6.98 -9.06 -16.94
CA GLU A 108 8.23 -8.32 -16.64
C GLU A 108 8.56 -7.29 -17.71
N GLU A 109 7.63 -7.02 -18.61
CA GLU A 109 7.84 -6.06 -19.68
C GLU A 109 6.56 -5.41 -20.18
N PHE A 110 6.69 -4.18 -20.65
CA PHE A 110 5.73 -3.50 -21.51
C PHE A 110 6.20 -3.61 -22.95
N THR A 111 5.35 -4.10 -23.84
CA THR A 111 5.70 -4.27 -25.26
C THR A 111 4.57 -3.76 -26.16
N THR A 112 4.96 -2.95 -27.14
CA THR A 112 4.12 -2.54 -28.28
C THR A 112 4.92 -2.73 -29.56
N ARG A 113 4.33 -2.38 -30.72
CA ARG A 113 5.03 -2.49 -32.02
C ARG A 113 6.41 -1.80 -32.02
N ASN A 114 6.53 -0.64 -31.37
CA ASN A 114 7.72 0.22 -31.47
C ASN A 114 8.39 0.52 -30.11
N THR A 115 7.90 -0.09 -29.01
CA THR A 115 8.42 0.20 -27.67
C THR A 115 8.53 -1.09 -26.89
N ARG A 116 9.67 -1.29 -26.25
CA ARG A 116 9.91 -2.36 -25.30
C ARG A 116 10.57 -1.80 -24.05
N HIS A 117 9.96 -2.03 -22.90
CA HIS A 117 10.49 -1.63 -21.60
C HIS A 117 10.45 -2.80 -20.64
N ARG A 118 11.57 -3.08 -19.95
CA ARG A 118 11.72 -4.19 -19.02
C ARG A 118 11.94 -3.70 -17.60
N TYR A 119 11.43 -4.46 -16.65
CA TYR A 119 11.63 -4.27 -15.22
C TYR A 119 11.73 -5.66 -14.55
N ARG A 120 12.33 -5.73 -13.38
CA ARG A 120 12.41 -6.97 -12.61
C ARG A 120 11.14 -7.16 -11.81
N VAL A 121 10.73 -8.43 -11.66
CA VAL A 121 9.63 -8.83 -10.78
C VAL A 121 10.14 -9.81 -9.74
N ILE A 122 9.89 -9.50 -8.48
CA ILE A 122 10.14 -10.38 -7.34
C ILE A 122 8.79 -10.82 -6.78
N ARG A 123 8.57 -12.12 -6.74
CA ARG A 123 7.42 -12.73 -6.08
C ARG A 123 7.92 -13.32 -4.77
N LEU A 124 7.52 -12.71 -3.64
CA LEU A 124 8.06 -13.12 -2.32
C LEU A 124 7.83 -14.59 -2.02
N TRP A 125 6.69 -15.15 -2.42
CA TRP A 125 6.38 -16.57 -2.22
C TRP A 125 7.27 -17.54 -3.00
N GLU A 126 8.13 -17.06 -3.88
CA GLU A 126 9.14 -17.84 -4.61
C GLU A 126 10.56 -17.63 -4.06
N GLN A 127 10.76 -16.63 -3.21
CA GLN A 127 12.08 -16.28 -2.68
C GLN A 127 12.50 -17.22 -1.55
N ASP A 128 13.80 -17.51 -1.48
CA ASP A 128 14.40 -18.20 -0.35
C ASP A 128 14.27 -17.31 0.91
N PRO A 129 13.73 -17.82 2.03
CA PRO A 129 13.62 -17.06 3.27
C PRO A 129 14.98 -16.77 3.92
N ALA A 130 16.02 -17.56 3.69
CA ALA A 130 17.27 -17.46 4.41
C ALA A 130 17.95 -16.09 4.33
N PRO A 131 18.10 -15.43 3.16
CA PRO A 131 18.65 -14.08 3.08
C PRO A 131 17.79 -13.02 3.80
N LEU A 132 16.47 -13.21 3.81
CA LEU A 132 15.53 -12.29 4.48
C LEU A 132 15.57 -12.47 6.00
N LEU A 133 15.68 -13.69 6.49
CA LEU A 133 15.83 -14.02 7.90
C LEU A 133 17.17 -13.54 8.49
N ALA A 134 18.22 -13.55 7.68
CA ALA A 134 19.56 -13.13 8.10
C ALA A 134 19.68 -11.59 8.32
N ASN A 135 18.70 -10.84 7.84
CA ASN A 135 18.72 -9.36 7.94
C ASN A 135 17.49 -8.85 8.71
N PRO A 136 17.65 -8.27 9.91
CA PRO A 136 16.53 -7.78 10.70
C PRO A 136 15.59 -6.84 9.95
N ALA A 137 16.11 -5.97 9.08
CA ALA A 137 15.32 -5.02 8.30
C ALA A 137 14.40 -5.71 7.26
N LEU A 138 14.72 -6.92 6.84
CA LEU A 138 13.95 -7.69 5.84
C LEU A 138 13.05 -8.76 6.48
N LEU A 139 13.10 -8.95 7.81
CA LEU A 139 12.29 -9.93 8.52
C LEU A 139 10.79 -9.84 8.21
N PRO A 140 10.17 -8.64 8.13
CA PRO A 140 8.76 -8.55 7.78
C PRO A 140 8.44 -9.18 6.43
N LEU A 141 9.32 -9.05 5.43
CA LEU A 141 9.16 -9.66 4.12
C LEU A 141 9.38 -11.19 4.15
N ALA A 142 10.21 -11.69 5.08
CA ALA A 142 10.46 -13.11 5.24
C ALA A 142 9.18 -13.91 5.56
N THR A 143 8.18 -13.31 6.21
CA THR A 143 6.89 -13.94 6.51
C THR A 143 6.14 -14.39 5.24
N LEU A 144 6.41 -13.73 4.12
CA LEU A 144 5.77 -13.96 2.82
C LEU A 144 6.63 -14.84 1.88
N ALA A 145 7.84 -15.22 2.30
CA ALA A 145 8.77 -16.01 1.50
C ALA A 145 8.31 -17.47 1.29
N ARG A 146 8.98 -18.15 0.40
CA ARG A 146 8.73 -19.57 0.09
C ARG A 146 8.97 -20.44 1.32
N THR A 147 8.02 -21.32 1.61
CA THR A 147 8.16 -22.32 2.66
C THR A 147 7.09 -23.41 2.51
N ASP A 148 7.46 -24.63 2.89
CA ASP A 148 6.52 -25.75 3.03
C ASP A 148 5.86 -25.77 4.42
N SER A 149 6.38 -24.99 5.36
CA SER A 149 5.90 -24.91 6.74
C SER A 149 5.70 -23.45 7.17
N PRO A 150 4.59 -22.80 6.77
CA PRO A 150 4.36 -21.39 7.05
C PRO A 150 4.45 -21.02 8.53
N ASN A 151 3.84 -21.80 9.42
CA ASN A 151 3.85 -21.53 10.86
C ASN A 151 5.27 -21.56 11.43
N SER A 152 6.09 -22.55 11.02
CA SER A 152 7.51 -22.63 11.43
C SER A 152 8.33 -21.43 10.92
N LEU A 153 8.02 -20.91 9.74
CA LEU A 153 8.69 -19.71 9.24
C LEU A 153 8.32 -18.48 10.10
N LEU A 154 7.05 -18.32 10.48
CA LEU A 154 6.63 -17.23 11.36
C LEU A 154 7.26 -17.34 12.75
N GLU A 155 7.38 -18.57 13.30
CA GLU A 155 8.10 -18.82 14.56
C GLU A 155 9.58 -18.41 14.48
N GLN A 156 10.25 -18.71 13.37
CA GLN A 156 11.64 -18.28 13.14
C GLN A 156 11.76 -16.75 13.08
N VAL A 157 10.84 -16.07 12.37
CA VAL A 157 10.81 -14.61 12.33
C VAL A 157 10.63 -14.03 13.73
N ALA A 158 9.67 -14.54 14.51
CA ALA A 158 9.43 -14.09 15.88
C ALA A 158 10.67 -14.31 16.77
N ALA A 159 11.32 -15.47 16.67
CA ALA A 159 12.55 -15.76 17.42
C ALA A 159 13.69 -14.79 17.07
N VAL A 160 13.86 -14.41 15.81
CA VAL A 160 14.87 -13.41 15.41
C VAL A 160 14.52 -12.03 15.94
N ILE A 161 13.25 -11.62 15.93
CA ILE A 161 12.79 -10.35 16.51
C ILE A 161 13.15 -10.28 18.00
N ASP A 162 12.96 -11.36 18.74
CA ASP A 162 13.27 -11.41 20.18
C ASP A 162 14.77 -11.21 20.47
N THR A 163 15.66 -11.46 19.50
CA THR A 163 17.11 -11.24 19.64
C THR A 163 17.54 -9.79 19.40
N ILE A 164 16.65 -8.92 18.93
CA ILE A 164 16.97 -7.52 18.68
C ILE A 164 17.08 -6.77 20.02
N GLU A 165 18.27 -6.28 20.32
CA GLU A 165 18.57 -5.65 21.60
C GLU A 165 17.90 -4.28 21.78
N GLU A 166 17.82 -3.48 20.70
CA GLU A 166 17.26 -2.13 20.74
C GLU A 166 15.73 -2.19 20.76
N PRO A 167 15.07 -1.77 21.89
CA PRO A 167 13.62 -1.96 22.09
C PRO A 167 12.78 -1.29 21.02
N GLN A 168 13.13 -0.07 20.61
CA GLN A 168 12.36 0.67 19.60
C GLN A 168 12.44 0.01 18.22
N GLN A 169 13.64 -0.47 17.83
CA GLN A 169 13.82 -1.20 16.55
C GLN A 169 13.04 -2.52 16.59
N ARG A 170 13.15 -3.26 17.69
CA ARG A 170 12.41 -4.50 17.90
C ARG A 170 10.91 -4.29 17.79
N GLY A 171 10.36 -3.29 18.48
CA GLY A 171 8.94 -2.94 18.42
C GLY A 171 8.48 -2.52 17.02
N ASN A 172 9.27 -1.70 16.34
CA ASN A 172 8.94 -1.26 14.98
C ASN A 172 8.91 -2.44 13.99
N LEU A 173 9.89 -3.34 14.06
CA LEU A 173 9.95 -4.50 13.18
C LEU A 173 8.85 -5.51 13.51
N ALA A 174 8.53 -5.74 14.77
CA ALA A 174 7.41 -6.58 15.19
C ALA A 174 6.08 -6.07 14.63
N ALA A 175 5.84 -4.76 14.70
CA ALA A 175 4.65 -4.13 14.11
C ALA A 175 4.58 -4.30 12.58
N CYS A 176 5.71 -4.17 11.89
CA CYS A 176 5.78 -4.41 10.45
C CYS A 176 5.53 -5.90 10.10
N VAL A 177 6.05 -6.82 10.91
CA VAL A 177 5.80 -8.27 10.77
C VAL A 177 4.32 -8.57 10.97
N GLU A 178 3.67 -8.01 11.98
CA GLU A 178 2.22 -8.21 12.22
C GLU A 178 1.40 -7.87 10.98
N VAL A 179 1.64 -6.69 10.40
CA VAL A 179 0.89 -6.22 9.22
C VAL A 179 1.14 -7.10 7.99
N LEU A 180 2.41 -7.44 7.69
CA LEU A 180 2.72 -8.26 6.51
C LEU A 180 2.32 -9.71 6.71
N ALA A 181 2.52 -10.29 7.90
CA ALA A 181 2.06 -11.63 8.23
C ALA A 181 0.54 -11.77 8.08
N GLY A 182 -0.23 -10.72 8.36
CA GLY A 182 -1.68 -10.68 8.14
C GLY A 182 -2.12 -10.91 6.69
N LEU A 183 -1.24 -10.79 5.70
CA LEU A 183 -1.53 -11.19 4.31
C LEU A 183 -1.60 -12.72 4.11
N ARG A 184 -1.06 -13.50 5.06
CA ARG A 184 -0.87 -14.96 4.92
C ARG A 184 -1.38 -15.77 6.10
N PHE A 185 -1.32 -15.22 7.31
CA PHE A 185 -1.59 -15.93 8.56
C PHE A 185 -2.84 -15.40 9.26
N GLU A 186 -3.46 -16.24 10.07
CA GLU A 186 -4.55 -15.86 10.95
C GLU A 186 -4.05 -14.95 12.10
N GLU A 187 -4.84 -13.95 12.46
CA GLU A 187 -4.52 -12.96 13.48
C GLU A 187 -4.18 -13.60 14.84
N SER A 188 -4.91 -14.66 15.22
CA SER A 188 -4.69 -15.39 16.46
C SER A 188 -3.28 -15.99 16.58
N LEU A 189 -2.76 -16.56 15.48
CA LEU A 189 -1.41 -17.13 15.43
C LEU A 189 -0.35 -16.01 15.50
N ILE A 190 -0.56 -14.92 14.79
CA ILE A 190 0.36 -13.77 14.81
C ILE A 190 0.48 -13.24 16.23
N ARG A 191 -0.65 -12.97 16.90
CA ARG A 191 -0.67 -12.48 18.29
C ARG A 191 -0.08 -13.45 19.31
N GLN A 192 -0.19 -14.76 19.08
CA GLN A 192 0.42 -15.77 19.94
C GLN A 192 1.95 -15.73 19.87
N LEU A 193 2.53 -15.47 18.69
CA LEU A 193 3.97 -15.51 18.44
C LEU A 193 4.64 -14.16 18.67
N LEU A 194 3.96 -13.06 18.31
CA LEU A 194 4.44 -11.71 18.52
C LEU A 194 3.79 -11.14 19.80
N ARG A 195 4.58 -10.95 20.83
CA ARG A 195 4.09 -10.42 22.11
C ARG A 195 3.57 -8.99 21.94
N GLU A 196 2.33 -8.75 22.28
CA GLU A 196 1.67 -7.44 22.16
C GLU A 196 2.43 -6.32 22.92
N GLU A 197 3.07 -6.67 24.04
CA GLU A 197 3.88 -5.75 24.85
C GLU A 197 5.05 -5.15 24.06
N ILE A 198 5.67 -5.94 23.19
CA ILE A 198 6.79 -5.47 22.34
C ILE A 198 6.32 -4.41 21.32
N MET A 199 5.13 -4.57 20.81
CA MET A 199 4.57 -3.65 19.80
C MET A 199 4.09 -2.34 20.43
N GLN A 200 3.61 -2.36 21.67
CA GLN A 200 3.13 -1.15 22.36
C GLN A 200 4.23 -0.10 22.58
N GLU A 201 5.49 -0.52 22.68
CA GLU A 201 6.65 0.39 22.79
C GLU A 201 7.01 1.05 21.44
N SER A 202 6.46 0.57 20.34
CA SER A 202 6.75 1.08 18.99
C SER A 202 6.03 2.40 18.70
N VAL A 203 6.80 3.47 18.42
CA VAL A 203 6.27 4.75 17.92
C VAL A 203 5.59 4.54 16.57
N THR A 204 6.11 3.65 15.74
CA THR A 204 5.54 3.27 14.44
C THR A 204 4.20 2.58 14.61
N TYR A 205 4.09 1.59 15.51
CA TYR A 205 2.83 0.92 15.83
C TYR A 205 1.78 1.92 16.31
N GLN A 206 2.14 2.81 17.24
CA GLN A 206 1.25 3.86 17.73
C GLN A 206 0.81 4.83 16.62
N ALA A 207 1.69 5.18 15.70
CA ALA A 207 1.34 6.01 14.54
C ALA A 207 0.39 5.26 13.59
N ILE A 208 0.62 3.99 13.36
CA ILE A 208 -0.20 3.07 12.58
C ILE A 208 -1.62 2.99 13.16
N ILE A 209 -1.73 2.70 14.47
CA ILE A 209 -3.02 2.62 15.18
C ILE A 209 -3.75 3.96 15.10
N ARG A 210 -3.07 5.08 15.38
CA ARG A 210 -3.69 6.41 15.27
C ARG A 210 -4.23 6.70 13.89
N LYS A 211 -3.45 6.40 12.83
CA LYS A 211 -3.89 6.59 11.43
C LYS A 211 -5.09 5.71 11.11
N GLY A 212 -5.07 4.43 11.51
CA GLY A 212 -6.21 3.51 11.32
C GLY A 212 -7.47 3.97 12.04
N VAL A 213 -7.36 4.42 13.29
CA VAL A 213 -8.49 4.98 14.06
C VAL A 213 -9.04 6.25 13.41
N GLN A 214 -8.16 7.13 12.92
CA GLN A 214 -8.58 8.36 12.24
C GLN A 214 -9.28 8.04 10.91
N GLN A 215 -8.74 7.11 10.14
CA GLN A 215 -9.33 6.66 8.88
C GLN A 215 -10.68 5.97 9.13
N GLY A 216 -10.77 5.05 10.08
CA GLY A 216 -12.03 4.39 10.43
C GLY A 216 -13.10 5.36 10.96
N LYS A 217 -12.70 6.42 11.69
CA LYS A 217 -13.63 7.49 12.08
C LYS A 217 -14.14 8.28 10.87
N GLN A 218 -13.26 8.53 9.90
CA GLN A 218 -13.64 9.25 8.69
C GLN A 218 -14.57 8.41 7.82
N GLU A 219 -14.21 7.16 7.57
CA GLU A 219 -15.05 6.20 6.81
C GLU A 219 -16.41 5.98 7.49
N GLY A 220 -16.42 5.84 8.83
CA GLY A 220 -17.66 5.71 9.60
C GLY A 220 -18.56 6.94 9.49
N LYS A 221 -18.01 8.16 9.50
CA LYS A 221 -18.78 9.39 9.28
C LYS A 221 -19.38 9.44 7.87
N GLU A 222 -18.60 9.06 6.86
CA GLU A 222 -19.07 9.01 5.47
C GLU A 222 -20.21 8.03 5.27
N GLU A 223 -20.08 6.85 5.85
CA GLU A 223 -21.12 5.81 5.78
C GLU A 223 -22.39 6.22 6.56
N GLU A 224 -22.23 6.81 7.75
CA GLU A 224 -23.34 7.32 8.56
C GLU A 224 -24.09 8.45 7.85
N ALA A 225 -23.37 9.44 7.31
CA ALA A 225 -23.95 10.55 6.57
C ALA A 225 -24.71 10.05 5.32
N ARG A 226 -24.09 9.15 4.56
CA ARG A 226 -24.71 8.53 3.39
C ARG A 226 -25.97 7.74 3.75
N SER A 227 -25.90 6.91 4.79
CA SER A 227 -27.03 6.11 5.28
C SER A 227 -28.18 7.00 5.74
N LEU A 228 -27.86 8.10 6.43
CA LEU A 228 -28.88 9.05 6.89
C LEU A 228 -29.56 9.73 5.71
N VAL A 229 -28.81 10.29 4.77
CA VAL A 229 -29.33 10.95 3.56
C VAL A 229 -30.19 9.99 2.74
N MET A 230 -29.73 8.76 2.52
CA MET A 230 -30.51 7.73 1.79
C MET A 230 -31.82 7.39 2.48
N ARG A 231 -31.83 7.29 3.81
CA ARG A 231 -33.07 7.05 4.59
C ARG A 231 -34.04 8.24 4.50
N MET A 232 -33.53 9.47 4.54
CA MET A 232 -34.33 10.68 4.40
C MET A 232 -34.98 10.74 3.01
N LEU A 233 -34.19 10.53 1.96
CA LEU A 233 -34.65 10.49 0.57
C LEU A 233 -35.68 9.39 0.33
N THR A 234 -35.40 8.18 0.82
CA THR A 234 -36.35 7.05 0.71
C THR A 234 -37.67 7.34 1.43
N ARG A 235 -37.60 8.01 2.57
CA ARG A 235 -38.81 8.37 3.34
C ARG A 235 -39.63 9.45 2.62
N GLN A 236 -38.99 10.39 1.95
CA GLN A 236 -39.63 11.55 1.34
C GLN A 236 -40.14 11.24 -0.08
N PHE A 237 -39.35 10.50 -0.87
CA PHE A 237 -39.61 10.28 -2.29
C PHE A 237 -39.81 8.82 -2.68
N GLY A 238 -39.65 7.88 -1.74
CA GLY A 238 -39.68 6.43 -2.04
C GLY A 238 -38.32 5.95 -2.55
N ASN A 239 -38.34 4.81 -3.26
CA ASN A 239 -37.11 4.24 -3.84
C ASN A 239 -36.61 5.10 -4.98
N LEU A 240 -35.34 5.50 -4.88
CA LEU A 240 -34.63 6.21 -5.94
C LEU A 240 -34.12 5.22 -7.00
N ASP A 241 -33.96 5.71 -8.23
CA ASP A 241 -33.33 4.93 -9.28
C ASP A 241 -31.82 4.70 -9.00
N GLU A 242 -31.26 3.71 -9.67
CA GLU A 242 -29.89 3.27 -9.44
C GLU A 242 -28.85 4.36 -9.81
N GLN A 243 -29.15 5.20 -10.80
CA GLN A 243 -28.27 6.30 -11.21
C GLN A 243 -28.17 7.38 -10.13
N LEU A 244 -29.29 7.77 -9.54
CA LEU A 244 -29.32 8.72 -8.43
C LEU A 244 -28.61 8.17 -7.19
N GLN A 245 -28.81 6.88 -6.88
CA GLN A 245 -28.09 6.22 -5.78
C GLN A 245 -26.58 6.25 -5.97
N GLN A 246 -26.10 5.97 -7.20
CA GLN A 246 -24.66 6.02 -7.53
C GLN A 246 -24.10 7.45 -7.44
N ARG A 247 -24.85 8.47 -7.87
CA ARG A 247 -24.43 9.87 -7.76
C ARG A 247 -24.29 10.28 -6.29
N ILE A 248 -25.27 9.93 -5.44
CA ILE A 248 -25.23 10.19 -4.00
C ILE A 248 -24.07 9.43 -3.34
N ALA A 249 -23.78 8.21 -3.76
CA ALA A 249 -22.66 7.40 -3.24
C ALA A 249 -21.28 8.03 -3.55
N ALA A 250 -21.18 8.87 -4.57
CA ALA A 250 -19.95 9.57 -4.95
C ALA A 250 -19.73 10.89 -4.21
N LEU A 251 -20.71 11.39 -3.45
CA LEU A 251 -20.61 12.65 -2.70
C LEU A 251 -19.66 12.54 -1.51
N SER A 252 -18.94 13.63 -1.24
CA SER A 252 -18.15 13.81 -0.01
C SER A 252 -19.05 13.99 1.21
N VAL A 253 -18.50 13.85 2.43
CA VAL A 253 -19.24 14.08 3.68
C VAL A 253 -19.86 15.47 3.69
N THR A 254 -19.13 16.51 3.34
CA THR A 254 -19.61 17.88 3.31
C THR A 254 -20.80 18.06 2.36
N GLN A 255 -20.70 17.47 1.14
CA GLN A 255 -21.82 17.49 0.20
C GLN A 255 -23.02 16.67 0.69
N LEU A 256 -22.81 15.56 1.40
CA LEU A 256 -23.90 14.81 2.03
C LEU A 256 -24.59 15.59 3.14
N GLU A 257 -23.83 16.33 3.95
CA GLU A 257 -24.38 17.23 4.98
C GLU A 257 -25.17 18.38 4.35
N GLU A 258 -24.65 19.01 3.31
CA GLU A 258 -25.36 20.06 2.54
C GLU A 258 -26.63 19.52 1.88
N LEU A 259 -26.57 18.31 1.29
CA LEU A 259 -27.74 17.64 0.72
C LEU A 259 -28.80 17.36 1.80
N ALA A 260 -28.38 16.91 3.00
CA ALA A 260 -29.29 16.68 4.11
C ALA A 260 -30.06 17.94 4.53
N LEU A 261 -29.39 19.10 4.50
CA LEU A 261 -30.04 20.38 4.77
C LEU A 261 -30.97 20.83 3.63
N ALA A 262 -30.50 20.70 2.36
CA ALA A 262 -31.29 21.05 1.20
C ALA A 262 -32.55 20.19 1.05
N LEU A 263 -32.52 18.94 1.51
CA LEU A 263 -33.68 18.02 1.52
C LEU A 263 -34.91 18.59 2.26
N LEU A 264 -34.71 19.49 3.21
CA LEU A 264 -35.83 20.10 3.95
C LEU A 264 -36.70 20.96 3.03
N ASP A 265 -36.13 21.47 1.95
CA ASP A 265 -36.79 22.38 0.99
C ASP A 265 -37.22 21.66 -0.30
N PHE A 266 -36.87 20.38 -0.48
CA PHE A 266 -37.25 19.63 -1.66
C PHE A 266 -38.71 19.19 -1.62
N HIS A 267 -39.39 19.36 -2.76
CA HIS A 267 -40.78 18.98 -2.93
C HIS A 267 -40.98 17.81 -3.91
N SER A 268 -39.95 17.49 -4.73
CA SER A 268 -39.99 16.45 -5.73
C SER A 268 -38.60 15.82 -5.95
N PRO A 269 -38.53 14.60 -6.54
CA PRO A 269 -37.26 14.02 -6.96
C PRO A 269 -36.49 14.87 -7.99
N ALA A 270 -37.19 15.73 -8.75
CA ALA A 270 -36.54 16.63 -9.71
C ALA A 270 -35.62 17.66 -9.01
N ASP A 271 -35.99 18.11 -7.80
CA ASP A 271 -35.20 19.06 -7.04
C ASP A 271 -33.84 18.44 -6.62
N LEU A 272 -33.84 17.14 -6.31
CA LEU A 272 -32.62 16.38 -6.05
C LEU A 272 -31.70 16.32 -7.29
N VAL A 273 -32.29 16.11 -8.49
CA VAL A 273 -31.51 16.05 -9.72
C VAL A 273 -30.84 17.41 -9.99
N VAL A 274 -31.61 18.51 -9.85
CA VAL A 274 -31.08 19.87 -10.01
C VAL A 274 -29.93 20.13 -9.03
N TRP A 275 -30.15 19.79 -7.77
CA TRP A 275 -29.12 19.99 -6.75
C TRP A 275 -27.84 19.20 -7.06
N LEU A 276 -27.98 17.94 -7.47
CA LEU A 276 -26.84 17.09 -7.85
C LEU A 276 -26.12 17.57 -9.13
N ASP A 277 -26.77 18.31 -10.01
CA ASP A 277 -26.18 18.88 -11.21
C ASP A 277 -25.39 20.18 -10.92
N GLU A 278 -25.70 20.85 -9.80
CA GLU A 278 -25.08 22.11 -9.39
C GLU A 278 -23.91 21.90 -8.39
N ASN A 279 -23.79 20.71 -7.75
CA ASN A 279 -22.84 20.42 -6.68
C ASN A 279 -22.04 19.14 -6.97
#